data_639f5eb930467cc1465da862981f1909
#
_entry.id   639f5eb930467cc1465da862981f1909
#
_cell.length_a   1.000
_cell.length_b   1.000
_cell.length_c   1.000
_cell.angle_alpha   90.00
_cell.angle_beta   90.00
_cell.angle_gamma   90.00
#
_symmetry.space_group_name_H-M   'P 1'
#
loop_
_entity.id
_entity.type
_entity.pdbx_description
1 polymer ?
#
loop_
_entity_poly.entity_id
_entity_poly.type
_entity_poly.pdbx_seq_one_letter_code
_entity_poly.pdbx_strand_id
1 'polypeptide(L)'
;MEYTTTDSVLEAMILEANEIKKHQPYYNAKEKDDRSYNYVTISKEAFPKVFITRGSGTYGPYPHATELREALKIVRKIFPFRDEKCQLKNKPCFNAQIGLCPGPCAGWISKHEYRKNIRNIKLFFEAKKPKLIKTLEEEMGALAKKQKFEEAEKIKRQIFALDHIQDIALIRNDLEASNNKLEAFRIEAYDIAHMSGKNAVGVMVVVEDGELNKSQYRKFKIKIDKNDDVGNLREV
;
A
#
# COMPACT_ATOMS: atom_id res chain seq x y z
N MET A 1 -18.71 7.98 -27.87
CA MET A 1 -17.59 7.42 -27.12
C MET A 1 -17.88 7.67 -25.65
N GLU A 2 -18.05 6.63 -24.85
CA GLU A 2 -18.31 6.77 -23.42
C GLU A 2 -16.99 6.68 -22.66
N TYR A 3 -16.83 7.47 -21.63
CA TYR A 3 -15.65 7.43 -20.74
C TYR A 3 -16.08 7.53 -19.28
N THR A 4 -15.29 6.92 -18.40
CA THR A 4 -15.48 7.01 -16.96
C THR A 4 -14.21 7.55 -16.34
N THR A 5 -14.32 8.59 -15.53
CA THR A 5 -13.20 9.13 -14.74
C THR A 5 -13.06 8.36 -13.44
N THR A 6 -11.83 8.13 -13.02
CA THR A 6 -11.49 7.50 -11.74
C THR A 6 -10.55 8.42 -10.97
N ASP A 7 -10.54 8.25 -9.65
CA ASP A 7 -9.70 9.09 -8.80
C ASP A 7 -8.21 8.67 -8.80
N SER A 8 -7.87 7.48 -9.28
CA SER A 8 -6.49 7.01 -9.33
C SER A 8 -6.22 6.04 -10.48
N VAL A 9 -4.95 5.94 -10.88
CA VAL A 9 -4.47 4.96 -11.87
C VAL A 9 -4.80 3.53 -11.43
N LEU A 10 -4.70 3.24 -10.13
CA LEU A 10 -5.05 1.94 -9.57
C LEU A 10 -6.53 1.62 -9.77
N GLU A 11 -7.42 2.58 -9.54
CA GLU A 11 -8.86 2.42 -9.77
C GLU A 11 -9.18 2.27 -11.25
N ALA A 12 -8.49 3.04 -12.13
CA ALA A 12 -8.61 2.90 -13.58
C ALA A 12 -8.25 1.48 -14.02
N MET A 13 -7.13 0.95 -13.57
CA MET A 13 -6.68 -0.41 -13.87
C MET A 13 -7.68 -1.48 -13.41
N ILE A 14 -8.26 -1.32 -12.23
CA ILE A 14 -9.27 -2.25 -11.70
C ILE A 14 -10.56 -2.15 -12.50
N LEU A 15 -11.01 -0.94 -12.82
CA LEU A 15 -12.21 -0.70 -13.60
C LEU A 15 -12.07 -1.26 -15.02
N GLU A 16 -10.94 -0.99 -15.69
CA GLU A 16 -10.62 -1.51 -17.01
C GLU A 16 -10.69 -3.04 -17.04
N ALA A 17 -10.01 -3.72 -16.12
CA ALA A 17 -10.04 -5.18 -16.03
C ALA A 17 -11.46 -5.74 -15.84
N ASN A 18 -12.29 -5.06 -15.05
CA ASN A 18 -13.68 -5.44 -14.83
C ASN A 18 -14.54 -5.24 -16.10
N GLU A 19 -14.38 -4.11 -16.81
CA GLU A 19 -15.13 -3.81 -18.04
C GLU A 19 -14.69 -4.73 -19.19
N ILE A 20 -13.40 -5.01 -19.34
CA ILE A 20 -12.90 -5.99 -20.32
C ILE A 20 -13.49 -7.38 -20.06
N LYS A 21 -13.50 -7.81 -18.81
CA LYS A 21 -14.07 -9.10 -18.41
C LYS A 21 -15.57 -9.19 -18.71
N LYS A 22 -16.29 -8.09 -18.52
CA LYS A 22 -17.74 -8.00 -18.72
C LYS A 22 -18.12 -7.91 -20.20
N HIS A 23 -17.42 -7.10 -20.99
CA HIS A 23 -17.79 -6.78 -22.37
C HIS A 23 -17.04 -7.60 -23.42
N GLN A 24 -15.89 -8.22 -23.06
CA GLN A 24 -15.05 -9.03 -23.96
C GLN A 24 -14.82 -8.36 -25.33
N PRO A 25 -14.32 -7.12 -25.39
CA PRO A 25 -14.25 -6.35 -26.63
C PRO A 25 -13.36 -7.04 -27.67
N TYR A 26 -13.78 -7.00 -28.93
CA TYR A 26 -13.14 -7.78 -30.03
C TYR A 26 -11.67 -7.42 -30.24
N TYR A 27 -11.33 -6.12 -30.14
CA TYR A 27 -9.99 -5.62 -30.43
C TYR A 27 -9.00 -5.71 -29.24
N ASN A 28 -9.44 -6.04 -28.03
CA ASN A 28 -8.57 -6.28 -26.90
C ASN A 28 -8.04 -7.73 -26.87
N ALA A 29 -7.47 -8.17 -28.03
CA ALA A 29 -7.01 -9.55 -28.22
C ALA A 29 -5.90 -9.96 -27.23
N LYS A 30 -5.03 -9.01 -26.82
CA LYS A 30 -3.96 -9.26 -25.86
C LYS A 30 -4.48 -9.67 -24.48
N GLU A 31 -5.63 -9.16 -24.06
CA GLU A 31 -6.20 -9.40 -22.73
C GLU A 31 -7.22 -10.54 -22.70
N LYS A 32 -7.45 -11.19 -23.85
CA LYS A 32 -8.28 -12.39 -23.96
C LYS A 32 -7.53 -13.69 -23.76
N ASP A 33 -6.20 -13.68 -23.90
CA ASP A 33 -5.38 -14.87 -23.66
C ASP A 33 -5.09 -15.04 -22.17
N ASP A 34 -5.98 -15.74 -21.49
CA ASP A 34 -5.97 -15.97 -20.03
C ASP A 34 -4.69 -16.62 -19.48
N ARG A 35 -3.83 -17.17 -20.32
CA ARG A 35 -2.70 -18.02 -19.88
C ARG A 35 -1.49 -17.23 -19.37
N SER A 36 -1.34 -15.97 -19.78
CA SER A 36 -0.17 -15.14 -19.46
C SER A 36 -0.43 -14.06 -18.39
N TYR A 37 -1.69 -13.77 -18.08
CA TYR A 37 -2.08 -12.68 -17.20
C TYR A 37 -2.11 -13.05 -15.72
N ASN A 38 -2.05 -12.01 -14.91
CA ASN A 38 -2.10 -12.12 -13.45
C ASN A 38 -3.50 -11.82 -12.94
N TYR A 39 -3.89 -12.48 -11.87
CA TYR A 39 -5.19 -12.34 -11.23
C TYR A 39 -5.00 -12.18 -9.72
N VAL A 40 -5.91 -11.46 -9.09
CA VAL A 40 -6.04 -11.49 -7.64
C VAL A 40 -7.00 -12.61 -7.28
N THR A 41 -6.54 -13.52 -6.42
CA THR A 41 -7.32 -14.67 -5.97
C THR A 41 -7.60 -14.57 -4.48
N ILE A 42 -8.85 -14.84 -4.12
CA ILE A 42 -9.30 -14.95 -2.73
C ILE A 42 -9.70 -16.40 -2.47
N SER A 43 -8.97 -17.08 -1.56
CA SER A 43 -9.22 -18.48 -1.26
C SER A 43 -10.57 -18.70 -0.56
N LYS A 44 -11.11 -19.92 -0.70
CA LYS A 44 -12.38 -20.33 -0.09
C LYS A 44 -12.16 -21.01 1.28
N GLU A 45 -11.42 -20.36 2.17
CA GLU A 45 -11.12 -20.86 3.51
C GLU A 45 -11.95 -20.15 4.61
N ALA A 46 -11.86 -20.64 5.85
CA ALA A 46 -12.47 -19.97 7.00
C ALA A 46 -11.92 -18.54 7.19
N PHE A 47 -10.62 -18.40 7.01
CA PHE A 47 -9.88 -17.13 6.95
C PHE A 47 -9.23 -17.00 5.55
N PRO A 48 -9.93 -16.45 4.55
CA PRO A 48 -9.44 -16.38 3.17
C PRO A 48 -8.07 -15.72 3.05
N LYS A 49 -7.23 -16.26 2.18
CA LYS A 49 -5.97 -15.64 1.73
C LYS A 49 -6.23 -14.77 0.52
N VAL A 50 -5.45 -13.71 0.37
CA VAL A 50 -5.44 -12.88 -0.84
C VAL A 50 -4.04 -12.95 -1.44
N PHE A 51 -3.94 -13.33 -2.71
CA PHE A 51 -2.66 -13.54 -3.39
C PHE A 51 -2.83 -13.41 -4.91
N ILE A 52 -1.70 -13.34 -5.62
CA ILE A 52 -1.67 -13.26 -7.07
C ILE A 52 -1.52 -14.66 -7.66
N THR A 53 -2.37 -14.98 -8.62
CA THR A 53 -2.28 -16.20 -9.44
C THR A 53 -2.04 -15.84 -10.90
N ARG A 54 -1.49 -16.77 -11.66
CA ARG A 54 -1.28 -16.65 -13.10
C ARG A 54 -2.28 -17.54 -13.85
N GLY A 55 -2.82 -17.04 -14.96
CA GLY A 55 -3.73 -17.77 -15.82
C GLY A 55 -5.19 -17.75 -15.40
N SER A 56 -5.52 -17.75 -14.10
CA SER A 56 -6.91 -17.66 -13.63
C SER A 56 -7.00 -17.13 -12.20
N GLY A 57 -8.11 -16.47 -11.87
CA GLY A 57 -8.33 -15.92 -10.53
C GLY A 57 -9.68 -15.25 -10.36
N THR A 58 -9.88 -14.63 -9.20
CA THR A 58 -11.16 -13.99 -8.87
C THR A 58 -11.33 -12.66 -9.60
N TYR A 59 -10.29 -11.82 -9.59
CA TYR A 59 -10.28 -10.48 -10.20
C TYR A 59 -9.14 -10.36 -11.19
N GLY A 60 -9.38 -9.70 -12.31
CA GLY A 60 -8.45 -9.55 -13.44
C GLY A 60 -9.13 -9.98 -14.74
N PRO A 61 -8.40 -10.02 -15.86
CA PRO A 61 -6.93 -10.09 -16.01
C PRO A 61 -6.19 -8.76 -15.77
N TYR A 62 -4.95 -8.83 -15.28
CA TYR A 62 -4.04 -7.70 -15.13
C TYR A 62 -2.75 -7.95 -15.91
N PRO A 63 -2.38 -7.08 -16.88
CA PRO A 63 -1.23 -7.32 -17.75
C PRO A 63 0.10 -7.24 -17.00
N HIS A 64 0.23 -6.34 -16.03
CA HIS A 64 1.49 -6.05 -15.36
C HIS A 64 1.53 -6.58 -13.91
N ALA A 65 2.32 -7.64 -13.69
CA ALA A 65 2.45 -8.26 -12.37
C ALA A 65 3.07 -7.32 -11.32
N THR A 66 3.95 -6.41 -11.74
CA THR A 66 4.62 -5.46 -10.85
C THR A 66 3.62 -4.48 -10.28
N GLU A 67 2.84 -3.83 -11.13
CA GLU A 67 1.79 -2.88 -10.74
C GLU A 67 0.74 -3.55 -9.83
N LEU A 68 0.34 -4.78 -10.17
CA LEU A 68 -0.60 -5.52 -9.34
C LEU A 68 -0.04 -5.85 -7.95
N ARG A 69 1.27 -6.15 -7.84
CA ARG A 69 1.91 -6.35 -6.53
C ARG A 69 1.93 -5.07 -5.70
N GLU A 70 2.22 -3.93 -6.32
CA GLU A 70 2.18 -2.63 -5.64
C GLU A 70 0.76 -2.30 -5.20
N ALA A 71 -0.23 -2.49 -6.07
CA ALA A 71 -1.63 -2.35 -5.74
C ALA A 71 -2.03 -3.19 -4.51
N LEU A 72 -1.64 -4.47 -4.48
CA LEU A 72 -1.90 -5.34 -3.34
C LEU A 72 -1.18 -4.89 -2.06
N LYS A 73 0.02 -4.30 -2.15
CA LYS A 73 0.70 -3.73 -0.99
C LYS A 73 -0.08 -2.55 -0.41
N ILE A 74 -0.61 -1.68 -1.26
CA ILE A 74 -1.44 -0.54 -0.84
C ILE A 74 -2.72 -1.05 -0.18
N VAL A 75 -3.45 -1.93 -0.85
CA VAL A 75 -4.68 -2.54 -0.31
C VAL A 75 -4.43 -3.24 1.02
N ARG A 76 -3.28 -3.90 1.17
CA ARG A 76 -2.92 -4.61 2.41
C ARG A 76 -2.64 -3.68 3.59
N LYS A 77 -2.17 -2.47 3.34
CA LYS A 77 -2.00 -1.44 4.38
C LYS A 77 -3.34 -0.91 4.87
N ILE A 78 -4.32 -0.78 3.98
CA ILE A 78 -5.68 -0.30 4.29
C ILE A 78 -6.51 -1.42 4.94
N PHE A 79 -6.49 -2.61 4.33
CA PHE A 79 -7.22 -3.80 4.74
C PHE A 79 -6.24 -4.96 4.94
N PRO A 80 -5.65 -5.13 6.12
CA PRO A 80 -4.71 -6.23 6.39
C PRO A 80 -5.33 -7.60 6.12
N PHE A 81 -4.59 -8.50 5.44
CA PHE A 81 -5.05 -9.83 5.08
C PHE A 81 -3.94 -10.89 5.13
N ARG A 82 -4.33 -12.16 5.16
CA ARG A 82 -3.42 -13.29 5.03
C ARG A 82 -2.91 -13.41 3.61
N ASP A 83 -1.61 -13.59 3.47
CA ASP A 83 -0.97 -13.94 2.20
C ASP A 83 -0.96 -15.46 1.94
N GLU A 84 -0.46 -15.83 0.77
CA GLU A 84 -0.32 -17.21 0.33
C GLU A 84 0.50 -18.05 1.32
N LYS A 85 1.59 -17.49 1.86
CA LYS A 85 2.55 -18.19 2.73
C LYS A 85 2.05 -18.40 4.16
N CYS A 86 0.95 -17.74 4.55
CA CYS A 86 0.45 -17.80 5.91
C CYS A 86 -0.12 -19.18 6.24
N GLN A 87 0.36 -19.79 7.32
CA GLN A 87 -0.14 -21.02 7.90
C GLN A 87 -0.75 -20.74 9.28
N LEU A 88 -1.88 -21.38 9.60
CA LEU A 88 -2.55 -21.24 10.90
C LEU A 88 -1.87 -22.18 11.93
N LYS A 89 -0.80 -21.71 12.58
CA LYS A 89 0.01 -22.51 13.51
C LYS A 89 -0.19 -22.16 14.99
N ASN A 90 -1.28 -21.48 15.36
CA ASN A 90 -1.55 -20.98 16.71
C ASN A 90 -0.44 -20.09 17.30
N LYS A 91 0.35 -19.45 16.43
CA LYS A 91 1.40 -18.48 16.78
C LYS A 91 1.33 -17.30 15.83
N PRO A 92 1.58 -16.06 16.30
CA PRO A 92 1.61 -14.90 15.42
C PRO A 92 2.73 -15.04 14.39
N CYS A 93 2.40 -14.89 13.10
CA CYS A 93 3.39 -14.83 12.05
C CYS A 93 3.97 -13.40 11.94
N PHE A 94 5.09 -13.26 11.24
CA PHE A 94 5.75 -11.96 11.04
C PHE A 94 4.78 -10.88 10.52
N ASN A 95 3.97 -11.19 9.51
CA ASN A 95 2.99 -10.25 8.97
C ASN A 95 1.92 -9.81 9.99
N ALA A 96 1.58 -10.66 10.98
CA ALA A 96 0.69 -10.27 12.06
C ALA A 96 1.38 -9.30 13.02
N GLN A 97 2.65 -9.55 13.36
CA GLN A 97 3.42 -8.68 14.25
C GLN A 97 3.63 -7.28 13.69
N ILE A 98 3.81 -7.13 12.38
CA ILE A 98 3.99 -5.83 11.72
C ILE A 98 2.68 -5.19 11.22
N GLY A 99 1.51 -5.75 11.58
CA GLY A 99 0.20 -5.17 11.25
C GLY A 99 -0.28 -5.39 9.80
N LEU A 100 0.43 -6.13 8.97
CA LEU A 100 0.02 -6.47 7.60
C LEU A 100 -0.99 -7.62 7.51
N CYS A 101 -1.30 -8.25 8.64
CA CYS A 101 -2.31 -9.28 8.78
C CYS A 101 -2.97 -9.13 10.15
N PRO A 102 -4.30 -9.29 10.27
CA PRO A 102 -4.98 -9.13 11.56
C PRO A 102 -4.79 -10.30 12.53
N GLY A 103 -3.90 -11.25 12.22
CA GLY A 103 -3.45 -12.29 13.13
C GLY A 103 -4.43 -13.44 13.41
N PRO A 104 -5.17 -13.97 12.42
CA PRO A 104 -6.05 -15.11 12.67
C PRO A 104 -5.29 -16.37 13.09
N CYS A 105 -4.00 -16.48 12.76
CA CYS A 105 -3.11 -17.54 13.21
C CYS A 105 -2.81 -17.51 14.72
N ALA A 106 -3.02 -16.38 15.38
CA ALA A 106 -2.84 -16.18 16.81
C ALA A 106 -4.17 -15.99 17.56
N GLY A 107 -5.30 -16.11 16.85
CA GLY A 107 -6.61 -15.87 17.43
C GLY A 107 -6.92 -14.39 17.73
N TRP A 108 -6.16 -13.44 17.17
CA TRP A 108 -6.34 -12.00 17.43
C TRP A 108 -7.58 -11.39 16.78
N ILE A 109 -8.18 -12.09 15.82
CA ILE A 109 -9.38 -11.64 15.14
C ILE A 109 -10.40 -12.76 15.01
N SER A 110 -11.67 -12.43 15.17
CA SER A 110 -12.78 -13.36 14.95
C SER A 110 -12.98 -13.65 13.46
N LYS A 111 -13.56 -14.80 13.13
CA LYS A 111 -13.93 -15.16 11.75
C LYS A 111 -14.89 -14.14 11.12
N HIS A 112 -15.80 -13.58 11.92
CA HIS A 112 -16.77 -12.60 11.46
C HIS A 112 -16.10 -11.29 11.05
N GLU A 113 -15.24 -10.74 11.90
CA GLU A 113 -14.49 -9.50 11.63
C GLU A 113 -13.54 -9.68 10.45
N TYR A 114 -12.83 -10.81 10.39
CA TYR A 114 -11.95 -11.09 9.26
C TYR A 114 -12.71 -11.15 7.93
N ARG A 115 -13.86 -11.80 7.89
CA ARG A 115 -14.71 -11.86 6.69
C ARG A 115 -15.25 -10.50 6.27
N LYS A 116 -15.47 -9.59 7.22
CA LYS A 116 -15.84 -8.21 6.95
C LYS A 116 -14.72 -7.50 6.21
N ASN A 117 -13.48 -7.64 6.67
CA ASN A 117 -12.31 -7.11 6.01
C ASN A 117 -12.17 -7.64 4.57
N ILE A 118 -12.35 -8.95 4.37
CA ILE A 118 -12.33 -9.56 3.03
C ILE A 118 -13.47 -9.03 2.15
N ARG A 119 -14.65 -8.72 2.69
CA ARG A 119 -15.74 -8.09 1.93
C ARG A 119 -15.35 -6.70 1.43
N ASN A 120 -14.68 -5.92 2.26
CA ASN A 120 -14.19 -4.60 1.87
C ASN A 120 -13.16 -4.70 0.73
N ILE A 121 -12.23 -5.67 0.82
CA ILE A 121 -11.28 -5.97 -0.25
C ILE A 121 -12.01 -6.36 -1.55
N LYS A 122 -13.06 -7.17 -1.48
CA LYS A 122 -13.87 -7.53 -2.66
C LYS A 122 -14.52 -6.30 -3.29
N LEU A 123 -15.16 -5.44 -2.50
CA LEU A 123 -15.77 -4.20 -2.99
C LEU A 123 -14.75 -3.31 -3.70
N PHE A 124 -13.53 -3.25 -3.19
CA PHE A 124 -12.45 -2.51 -3.81
C PHE A 124 -12.09 -3.07 -5.20
N PHE A 125 -11.83 -4.38 -5.32
CA PHE A 125 -11.52 -5.01 -6.60
C PHE A 125 -12.73 -5.13 -7.56
N GLU A 126 -13.94 -4.93 -7.08
CA GLU A 126 -15.14 -4.78 -7.90
C GLU A 126 -15.35 -3.36 -8.43
N ALA A 127 -14.40 -2.43 -8.23
CA ALA A 127 -14.51 -1.00 -8.55
C ALA A 127 -15.73 -0.32 -7.89
N LYS A 128 -16.13 -0.76 -6.69
CA LYS A 128 -17.28 -0.24 -5.95
C LYS A 128 -16.84 0.66 -4.79
N LYS A 129 -15.86 1.54 -5.01
CA LYS A 129 -15.32 2.45 -3.98
C LYS A 129 -16.40 3.30 -3.29
N PRO A 130 -17.37 3.93 -3.99
CA PRO A 130 -18.41 4.71 -3.31
C PRO A 130 -19.24 3.87 -2.32
N LYS A 131 -19.57 2.62 -2.70
CA LYS A 131 -20.27 1.69 -1.81
C LYS A 131 -19.41 1.27 -0.62
N LEU A 132 -18.11 1.05 -0.84
CA LEU A 132 -17.16 0.72 0.21
C LEU A 132 -17.04 1.86 1.22
N ILE A 133 -16.85 3.10 0.77
CA ILE A 133 -16.77 4.28 1.63
C ILE A 133 -18.05 4.43 2.45
N LYS A 134 -19.21 4.40 1.82
CA LYS A 134 -20.50 4.47 2.52
C LYS A 134 -20.63 3.40 3.62
N THR A 135 -20.24 2.17 3.32
CA THR A 135 -20.27 1.07 4.31
C THR A 135 -19.35 1.36 5.50
N LEU A 136 -18.16 1.91 5.25
CA LEU A 136 -17.21 2.28 6.30
C LEU A 136 -17.69 3.47 7.13
N GLU A 137 -18.32 4.47 6.51
CA GLU A 137 -18.91 5.61 7.21
C GLU A 137 -20.06 5.19 8.14
N GLU A 138 -20.95 4.32 7.67
CA GLU A 138 -22.03 3.76 8.46
C GLU A 138 -21.48 3.00 9.68
N GLU A 139 -20.44 2.22 9.49
CA GLU A 139 -19.76 1.49 10.56
C GLU A 139 -19.08 2.43 11.54
N MET A 140 -18.34 3.43 11.06
CA MET A 140 -17.69 4.44 11.89
C MET A 140 -18.72 5.16 12.77
N GLY A 141 -19.87 5.56 12.18
CA GLY A 141 -20.95 6.20 12.92
C GLY A 141 -21.58 5.30 13.98
N ALA A 142 -21.75 4.00 13.67
CA ALA A 142 -22.27 3.01 14.64
C ALA A 142 -21.31 2.77 15.81
N LEU A 143 -20.00 2.77 15.56
CA LEU A 143 -18.97 2.65 16.60
C LEU A 143 -18.89 3.89 17.48
N ALA A 144 -18.97 5.09 16.88
CA ALA A 144 -18.98 6.36 17.61
C ALA A 144 -20.20 6.45 18.55
N LYS A 145 -21.39 6.05 18.11
CA LYS A 145 -22.60 5.97 18.95
C LYS A 145 -22.44 5.00 20.14
N LYS A 146 -21.61 3.96 19.99
CA LYS A 146 -21.27 3.02 21.06
C LYS A 146 -20.07 3.46 21.90
N GLN A 147 -19.58 4.68 21.71
CA GLN A 147 -18.40 5.26 22.39
C GLN A 147 -17.11 4.46 22.16
N LYS A 148 -17.03 3.66 21.08
CA LYS A 148 -15.83 2.91 20.68
C LYS A 148 -14.95 3.75 19.74
N PHE A 149 -14.41 4.85 20.27
CA PHE A 149 -13.73 5.87 19.51
C PHE A 149 -12.43 5.38 18.85
N GLU A 150 -11.67 4.49 19.50
CA GLU A 150 -10.46 3.90 18.92
C GLU A 150 -10.76 3.02 17.68
N GLU A 151 -11.86 2.26 17.73
CA GLU A 151 -12.29 1.45 16.59
C GLU A 151 -12.83 2.35 15.46
N ALA A 152 -13.56 3.39 15.78
CA ALA A 152 -14.05 4.39 14.82
C ALA A 152 -12.88 5.15 14.14
N GLU A 153 -11.83 5.50 14.89
CA GLU A 153 -10.62 6.16 14.35
C GLU A 153 -9.88 5.24 13.36
N LYS A 154 -9.81 3.94 13.59
CA LYS A 154 -9.22 2.99 12.62
C LYS A 154 -9.98 3.02 11.30
N ILE A 155 -11.31 3.05 11.33
CA ILE A 155 -12.13 3.13 10.13
C ILE A 155 -11.96 4.47 9.43
N LYS A 156 -11.92 5.57 10.18
CA LYS A 156 -11.64 6.90 9.63
C LYS A 156 -10.34 6.94 8.85
N ARG A 157 -9.27 6.32 9.38
CA ARG A 157 -7.98 6.18 8.66
C ARG A 157 -8.10 5.35 7.40
N GLN A 158 -8.94 4.31 7.38
CA GLN A 158 -9.18 3.51 6.18
C GLN A 158 -9.89 4.33 5.10
N ILE A 159 -10.91 5.12 5.47
CA ILE A 159 -11.60 6.03 4.54
C ILE A 159 -10.61 7.04 3.98
N PHE A 160 -9.86 7.71 4.85
CA PHE A 160 -8.83 8.67 4.43
C PHE A 160 -7.81 8.05 3.47
N ALA A 161 -7.32 6.85 3.75
CA ALA A 161 -6.37 6.16 2.89
C ALA A 161 -6.98 5.74 1.53
N LEU A 162 -8.29 5.44 1.49
CA LEU A 162 -8.99 5.16 0.24
C LEU A 162 -9.16 6.43 -0.61
N ASP A 163 -9.44 7.57 0.00
CA ASP A 163 -9.60 8.85 -0.72
C ASP A 163 -8.27 9.40 -1.23
N HIS A 164 -7.17 9.09 -0.54
CA HIS A 164 -5.81 9.55 -0.87
C HIS A 164 -4.93 8.46 -1.52
N ILE A 165 -5.54 7.43 -2.10
CA ILE A 165 -4.79 6.39 -2.85
C ILE A 165 -3.98 6.99 -4.01
N GLN A 166 -4.44 8.10 -4.58
CA GLN A 166 -3.74 8.85 -5.63
C GLN A 166 -2.35 9.30 -5.22
N ASP A 167 -2.23 9.90 -4.02
CA ASP A 167 -0.98 10.51 -3.58
C ASP A 167 0.14 9.49 -3.44
N ILE A 168 -0.22 8.26 -3.07
CA ILE A 168 0.75 7.15 -2.91
C ILE A 168 1.16 6.56 -4.26
N ALA A 169 0.27 6.55 -5.25
CA ALA A 169 0.53 6.01 -6.60
C ALA A 169 1.13 7.06 -7.55
N LEU A 170 0.73 8.34 -7.44
CA LEU A 170 1.22 9.43 -8.27
C LEU A 170 2.66 9.81 -7.95
N ILE A 171 3.04 9.82 -6.68
CA ILE A 171 4.44 10.08 -6.27
C ILE A 171 5.42 9.12 -6.96
N ARG A 172 4.95 7.94 -7.38
CA ARG A 172 5.80 6.94 -8.04
C ARG A 172 5.71 6.95 -9.56
N ASN A 173 4.54 7.24 -10.13
CA ASN A 173 4.32 7.23 -11.58
C ASN A 173 4.77 8.52 -12.27
N ASP A 174 4.68 9.67 -11.60
CA ASP A 174 5.24 10.94 -12.12
C ASP A 174 6.76 10.88 -12.22
N LEU A 175 7.41 10.03 -11.40
CA LEU A 175 8.84 9.77 -11.45
C LEU A 175 9.25 8.85 -12.63
N GLU A 176 8.36 7.94 -13.08
CA GLU A 176 8.63 7.02 -14.18
C GLU A 176 8.17 7.56 -15.55
N ALA A 177 7.13 8.38 -15.62
CA ALA A 177 6.58 8.93 -16.86
C ALA A 177 7.30 10.20 -17.36
N SER A 178 8.08 10.84 -16.52
CA SER A 178 8.82 12.06 -16.85
C SER A 178 10.18 11.74 -17.47
N ASN A 179 10.20 11.11 -18.66
CA ASN A 179 11.36 11.12 -19.56
C ASN A 179 11.63 12.51 -20.20
N ASN A 180 10.91 13.54 -19.78
CA ASN A 180 11.25 14.93 -20.03
C ASN A 180 11.97 15.46 -18.79
N LYS A 181 13.24 15.83 -18.95
CA LYS A 181 14.12 16.55 -18.03
C LYS A 181 13.38 17.52 -17.10
N LEU A 182 12.72 17.02 -16.07
CA LEU A 182 12.47 17.76 -14.86
C LEU A 182 13.73 17.57 -14.01
N GLU A 183 14.24 18.63 -13.46
CA GLU A 183 15.36 18.61 -12.53
C GLU A 183 15.09 17.55 -11.48
N ALA A 184 15.99 16.58 -11.36
CA ALA A 184 15.84 15.45 -10.42
C ALA A 184 15.51 16.00 -9.03
N PHE A 185 14.35 15.63 -8.49
CA PHE A 185 13.94 16.08 -7.17
C PHE A 185 14.81 15.37 -6.14
N ARG A 186 15.74 16.11 -5.55
CA ARG A 186 16.70 15.61 -4.57
C ARG A 186 16.37 16.14 -3.19
N ILE A 187 16.18 15.25 -2.22
CA ILE A 187 16.05 15.56 -0.80
C ILE A 187 17.28 15.01 -0.09
N GLU A 188 17.92 15.87 0.70
CA GLU A 188 18.98 15.48 1.61
C GLU A 188 18.48 15.66 3.05
N ALA A 189 18.67 14.64 3.86
CA ALA A 189 18.38 14.71 5.29
C ALA A 189 19.66 14.46 6.08
N TYR A 190 19.86 15.28 7.09
CA TYR A 190 21.05 15.27 7.94
C TYR A 190 20.67 14.92 9.36
N ASP A 191 21.45 14.08 10.01
CA ASP A 191 21.32 13.74 11.41
C ASP A 191 22.71 13.75 12.08
N ILE A 192 22.76 14.17 13.35
CA ILE A 192 24.00 14.25 14.12
C ILE A 192 23.88 13.36 15.34
N ALA A 193 24.79 12.39 15.46
CA ALA A 193 24.88 11.50 16.59
C ALA A 193 26.12 11.81 17.45
N HIS A 194 25.93 11.91 18.76
CA HIS A 194 26.99 12.10 19.75
C HIS A 194 27.19 10.82 20.58
N MET A 195 28.42 10.39 20.76
CA MET A 195 28.78 9.41 21.79
C MET A 195 29.34 10.13 23.02
N SER A 196 28.52 10.33 24.04
CA SER A 196 28.91 10.89 25.34
C SER A 196 29.65 12.24 25.26
N GLY A 197 29.22 13.13 24.35
CA GLY A 197 29.82 14.47 24.21
C GLY A 197 31.17 14.51 23.52
N LYS A 198 31.66 13.39 23.03
CA LYS A 198 32.89 13.29 22.22
C LYS A 198 32.63 12.49 20.95
N ASN A 199 33.36 12.81 19.86
CA ASN A 199 33.22 12.14 18.58
C ASN A 199 31.83 12.26 17.93
N ALA A 200 31.38 13.47 17.70
CA ALA A 200 30.16 13.73 16.92
C ALA A 200 30.35 13.28 15.46
N VAL A 201 29.34 12.60 14.92
CA VAL A 201 29.29 12.14 13.55
C VAL A 201 28.02 12.64 12.89
N GLY A 202 28.16 13.35 11.78
CA GLY A 202 27.06 13.72 10.90
C GLY A 202 26.80 12.60 9.87
N VAL A 203 25.55 12.32 9.59
CA VAL A 203 25.13 11.41 8.53
C VAL A 203 24.22 12.16 7.58
N MET A 204 24.50 12.05 6.28
CA MET A 204 23.63 12.53 5.21
C MET A 204 22.99 11.33 4.51
N VAL A 205 21.68 11.33 4.40
CA VAL A 205 20.91 10.40 3.58
C VAL A 205 20.30 11.15 2.40
N VAL A 206 20.22 10.50 1.26
CA VAL A 206 19.76 11.10 0.02
C VAL A 206 18.59 10.31 -0.54
N VAL A 207 17.54 11.04 -0.90
CA VAL A 207 16.40 10.55 -1.67
C VAL A 207 16.44 11.27 -3.01
N GLU A 208 16.54 10.52 -4.09
CA GLU A 208 16.44 11.04 -5.46
C GLU A 208 15.24 10.36 -6.12
N ASP A 209 14.38 11.17 -6.73
CA ASP A 209 13.19 10.70 -7.45
C ASP A 209 12.29 9.77 -6.60
N GLY A 210 12.20 10.05 -5.28
CA GLY A 210 11.40 9.29 -4.33
C GLY A 210 12.03 7.97 -3.86
N GLU A 211 13.24 7.61 -4.31
CA GLU A 211 13.97 6.42 -3.88
C GLU A 211 15.22 6.76 -3.05
N LEU A 212 15.52 5.88 -2.08
CA LEU A 212 16.71 6.04 -1.25
C LEU A 212 17.98 5.75 -2.08
N ASN A 213 18.76 6.76 -2.40
CA ASN A 213 20.03 6.61 -3.09
C ASN A 213 21.18 6.37 -2.11
N LYS A 214 21.37 5.12 -1.72
CA LYS A 214 22.40 4.71 -0.75
C LYS A 214 23.83 4.99 -1.22
N SER A 215 24.08 5.10 -2.52
CA SER A 215 25.40 5.42 -3.08
C SER A 215 25.84 6.85 -2.77
N GLN A 216 24.88 7.72 -2.53
CA GLN A 216 25.08 9.14 -2.21
C GLN A 216 25.15 9.42 -0.71
N TYR A 217 24.96 8.41 0.16
CA TYR A 217 25.08 8.59 1.60
C TYR A 217 26.48 9.01 1.98
N ARG A 218 26.61 9.96 2.93
CA ARG A 218 27.87 10.47 3.43
C ARG A 218 27.90 10.40 4.94
N LYS A 219 29.10 10.22 5.49
CA LYS A 219 29.39 10.32 6.91
C LYS A 219 30.42 11.41 7.09
N PHE A 220 30.17 12.33 8.00
CA PHE A 220 31.02 13.48 8.29
C PHE A 220 31.56 13.34 9.71
N LYS A 221 32.86 13.47 9.86
CA LYS A 221 33.48 13.56 11.19
C LYS A 221 33.47 15.03 11.61
N ILE A 222 32.70 15.34 12.65
CA ILE A 222 32.59 16.70 13.20
C ILE A 222 33.80 16.99 14.07
N LYS A 223 34.41 18.15 13.87
CA LYS A 223 35.61 18.58 14.60
C LYS A 223 35.30 19.54 15.75
N ILE A 224 34.14 20.18 15.71
CA ILE A 224 33.69 21.10 16.74
C ILE A 224 33.31 20.28 17.99
N ASP A 225 34.04 20.48 19.07
CA ASP A 225 33.83 19.77 20.34
C ASP A 225 32.85 20.56 21.23
N LYS A 226 31.69 20.93 20.71
CA LYS A 226 30.61 21.58 21.43
C LYS A 226 29.34 20.73 21.33
N ASN A 227 28.67 20.61 22.46
CA ASN A 227 27.37 19.91 22.57
C ASN A 227 26.25 20.82 22.02
N ASP A 228 26.39 21.22 20.74
CA ASP A 228 25.50 22.15 20.06
C ASP A 228 25.15 21.56 18.68
N ASP A 229 23.97 20.97 18.58
CA ASP A 229 23.50 20.31 17.35
C ASP A 229 23.41 21.27 16.16
N VAL A 230 23.06 22.53 16.41
CA VAL A 230 22.96 23.56 15.37
C VAL A 230 24.35 23.96 14.88
N GLY A 231 25.31 24.09 15.78
CA GLY A 231 26.72 24.38 15.44
C GLY A 231 27.35 23.24 14.67
N ASN A 232 27.09 21.99 15.08
CA ASN A 232 27.59 20.79 14.44
C ASN A 232 26.97 20.56 13.04
N LEU A 233 25.68 20.91 12.88
CA LEU A 233 25.02 20.82 11.58
C LEU A 233 25.56 21.83 10.54
N ARG A 234 26.11 22.94 11.00
CA ARG A 234 26.75 23.95 10.11
C ARG A 234 28.11 23.50 9.58
N GLU A 235 28.74 22.54 10.22
CA GLU A 235 30.02 21.97 9.77
C GLU A 235 29.84 20.88 8.71
N VAL A 236 28.65 20.24 8.65
CA VAL A 236 28.29 19.20 7.69
C VAL A 236 27.80 19.80 6.39
#